data_f641310b34df360c3f6bccbab0982521
#
_entry.id   f641310b34df360c3f6bccbab0982521
#
_cell.length_a   1.000
_cell.length_b   1.000
_cell.length_c   1.000
_cell.angle_alpha   90.00
_cell.angle_beta   90.00
_cell.angle_gamma   90.00
#
_symmetry.space_group_name_H-M   'P 1'
#
loop_
_entity.id
_entity.type
_entity.pdbx_description
1 polymer ?
#
loop_
_entity_poly.entity_id
_entity_poly.type
_entity_poly.pdbx_seq_one_letter_code
_entity_poly.pdbx_strand_id
1 'polypeptide(L)'
;MSAHIYSYRGELIENRHTASLAIANPSGKLIAYAGNPELAAHLRSSSKPFQAQVLFQTNAVKHFGLTPKEIAVTCASHSGSPDHVATVGSYLKKIGLGPEYLACGAHLPFDKESMWLLKETRQEPTFLHSNCSGKHSGMLAAAMTMGATPRGYEQPDHPVQQLNFQTMRDLSGAQNIPYGIDGCSVPAFVRRLLGAPREVEPWLVRT
;
A
#
# COMPACT_ATOMS: atom_id res chain seq x y z
N MET A 1 17.64 24.83 0.61
CA MET A 1 18.75 24.07 0.00
C MET A 1 18.22 22.75 -0.52
N SER A 2 18.67 22.30 -1.71
CA SER A 2 18.27 20.97 -2.22
C SER A 2 19.03 19.87 -1.48
N ALA A 3 18.34 18.76 -1.15
CA ALA A 3 19.00 17.56 -0.67
C ALA A 3 19.44 16.71 -1.87
N HIS A 4 20.68 16.25 -1.84
CA HIS A 4 21.22 15.37 -2.86
C HIS A 4 21.77 14.09 -2.23
N ILE A 5 21.47 12.96 -2.87
CA ILE A 5 22.01 11.65 -2.53
C ILE A 5 22.84 11.21 -3.73
N TYR A 6 24.05 10.76 -3.47
CA TYR A 6 24.97 10.33 -4.49
C TYR A 6 25.27 8.84 -4.35
N SER A 7 25.27 8.13 -5.49
CA SER A 7 25.88 6.81 -5.54
C SER A 7 27.23 6.90 -6.24
N TYR A 8 28.16 6.06 -5.84
CA TYR A 8 29.51 6.06 -6.31
C TYR A 8 29.90 4.70 -6.92
N ARG A 9 30.74 4.76 -7.94
CA ARG A 9 31.48 3.60 -8.44
C ARG A 9 32.97 3.88 -8.25
N GLY A 10 33.56 3.26 -7.23
CA GLY A 10 34.87 3.68 -6.73
C GLY A 10 34.81 5.11 -6.19
N GLU A 11 35.66 6.01 -6.67
CA GLU A 11 35.67 7.42 -6.28
C GLU A 11 34.82 8.33 -7.17
N LEU A 12 34.24 7.78 -8.26
CA LEU A 12 33.44 8.54 -9.21
C LEU A 12 31.98 8.54 -8.84
N ILE A 13 31.33 9.71 -8.94
CA ILE A 13 29.89 9.84 -8.81
C ILE A 13 29.23 9.16 -10.00
N GLU A 14 28.45 8.10 -9.75
CA GLU A 14 27.71 7.37 -10.79
C GLU A 14 26.30 7.97 -10.98
N ASN A 15 25.59 8.30 -9.86
CA ASN A 15 24.28 8.91 -9.92
C ASN A 15 24.14 10.02 -8.87
N ARG A 16 23.32 11.00 -9.20
CA ARG A 16 22.87 12.04 -8.29
C ARG A 16 21.35 12.06 -8.27
N HIS A 17 20.77 11.85 -7.08
CA HIS A 17 19.34 11.95 -6.85
C HIS A 17 19.04 13.24 -6.09
N THR A 18 18.03 13.98 -6.54
CA THR A 18 17.50 15.12 -5.79
C THR A 18 16.36 14.64 -4.94
N ALA A 19 16.41 14.95 -3.64
CA ALA A 19 15.40 14.55 -2.67
C ALA A 19 14.72 15.77 -2.05
N SER A 20 13.52 15.58 -1.57
CA SER A 20 12.81 16.48 -0.69
C SER A 20 12.52 15.79 0.63
N LEU A 21 12.73 16.48 1.73
CA LEU A 21 12.51 16.00 3.09
C LEU A 21 11.71 17.04 3.86
N ALA A 22 10.79 16.61 4.68
CA ALA A 22 10.09 17.44 5.65
C ALA A 22 10.04 16.73 6.99
N ILE A 23 10.33 17.46 8.06
CA ILE A 23 10.21 17.01 9.44
C ILE A 23 9.19 17.90 10.13
N ALA A 24 8.13 17.30 10.66
CA ALA A 24 7.10 18.00 11.39
C ALA A 24 7.01 17.48 12.84
N ASN A 25 6.53 18.34 13.75
CA ASN A 25 6.20 17.92 15.11
C ASN A 25 4.81 17.23 15.17
N PRO A 26 4.40 16.66 16.31
CA PRO A 26 3.08 16.02 16.46
C PRO A 26 1.86 16.94 16.20
N SER A 27 2.03 18.26 16.27
CA SER A 27 0.97 19.21 15.88
C SER A 27 1.01 19.55 14.38
N GLY A 28 1.93 18.91 13.61
CA GLY A 28 2.09 19.12 12.16
C GLY A 28 2.86 20.38 11.77
N LYS A 29 3.43 21.09 12.73
CA LYS A 29 4.28 22.26 12.41
C LYS A 29 5.61 21.79 11.84
N LEU A 30 5.98 22.32 10.68
CA LEU A 30 7.27 22.08 10.05
C LEU A 30 8.42 22.52 10.98
N ILE A 31 9.32 21.59 11.31
CA ILE A 31 10.51 21.85 12.13
C ILE A 31 11.73 22.07 11.25
N ALA A 32 11.91 21.21 10.23
CA ALA A 32 13.03 21.27 9.31
C ALA A 32 12.64 20.71 7.95
N TYR A 33 13.35 21.14 6.92
CA TYR A 33 13.18 20.61 5.58
C TYR A 33 14.46 20.74 4.74
N ALA A 34 14.53 19.93 3.70
CA ALA A 34 15.48 20.07 2.59
C ALA A 34 14.74 19.82 1.28
N GLY A 35 15.05 20.56 0.24
CA GLY A 35 14.30 20.55 -1.01
C GLY A 35 12.97 21.27 -0.88
N ASN A 36 11.94 20.70 -1.52
CA ASN A 36 10.58 21.27 -1.50
C ASN A 36 9.68 20.50 -0.52
N PRO A 37 9.31 21.07 0.64
CA PRO A 37 8.43 20.40 1.60
C PRO A 37 6.98 20.24 1.10
N GLU A 38 6.59 21.04 0.10
CA GLU A 38 5.26 20.99 -0.53
C GLU A 38 5.21 20.05 -1.75
N LEU A 39 6.28 19.27 -1.98
CA LEU A 39 6.32 18.34 -3.11
C LEU A 39 5.16 17.35 -3.03
N ALA A 40 4.34 17.34 -4.08
CA ALA A 40 3.30 16.32 -4.23
C ALA A 40 3.91 15.05 -4.83
N ALA A 41 3.64 13.92 -4.20
CA ALA A 41 4.14 12.61 -4.64
C ALA A 41 3.11 11.52 -4.40
N HIS A 42 3.20 10.44 -5.16
CA HIS A 42 2.44 9.23 -4.89
C HIS A 42 2.92 8.57 -3.60
N LEU A 43 2.00 8.31 -2.67
CA LEU A 43 2.29 7.61 -1.42
C LEU A 43 2.75 6.17 -1.65
N ARG A 44 2.33 5.57 -2.76
CA ARG A 44 2.66 4.19 -3.10
C ARG A 44 2.34 3.25 -1.91
N SER A 45 3.25 2.32 -1.61
CA SER A 45 3.04 1.32 -0.56
C SER A 45 2.94 1.90 0.86
N SER A 46 3.39 3.14 1.10
CA SER A 46 3.20 3.78 2.40
C SER A 46 1.74 4.08 2.73
N SER A 47 0.84 4.07 1.74
CA SER A 47 -0.60 4.22 1.94
C SER A 47 -1.31 2.93 2.40
N LYS A 48 -0.67 1.76 2.35
CA LYS A 48 -1.33 0.48 2.64
C LYS A 48 -1.93 0.37 4.05
N PRO A 49 -1.28 0.84 5.13
CA PRO A 49 -1.89 0.85 6.45
C PRO A 49 -3.18 1.69 6.53
N PHE A 50 -3.25 2.76 5.74
CA PHE A 50 -4.46 3.59 5.66
C PHE A 50 -5.55 2.92 4.82
N GLN A 51 -5.18 2.30 3.71
CA GLN A 51 -6.08 1.49 2.90
C GLN A 51 -6.63 0.28 3.67
N ALA A 52 -5.86 -0.29 4.60
CA ALA A 52 -6.30 -1.40 5.45
C ALA A 52 -7.39 -0.99 6.46
N GLN A 53 -7.62 0.32 6.68
CA GLN A 53 -8.70 0.78 7.57
C GLN A 53 -10.08 0.31 7.10
N VAL A 54 -10.27 0.06 5.81
CA VAL A 54 -11.53 -0.49 5.29
C VAL A 54 -11.94 -1.80 5.97
N LEU A 55 -10.98 -2.61 6.46
CA LEU A 55 -11.25 -3.84 7.20
C LEU A 55 -12.02 -3.58 8.51
N PHE A 56 -11.66 -2.50 9.20
CA PHE A 56 -12.28 -2.11 10.47
C PHE A 56 -13.60 -1.37 10.24
N GLN A 57 -13.64 -0.48 9.26
CA GLN A 57 -14.82 0.32 8.91
C GLN A 57 -15.98 -0.56 8.41
N THR A 58 -15.68 -1.65 7.71
CA THR A 58 -16.68 -2.63 7.22
C THR A 58 -16.94 -3.78 8.18
N ASN A 59 -16.26 -3.80 9.36
CA ASN A 59 -16.32 -4.92 10.31
C ASN A 59 -15.81 -6.26 9.74
N ALA A 60 -15.04 -6.24 8.65
CA ALA A 60 -14.52 -7.46 7.99
C ALA A 60 -13.62 -8.28 8.93
N VAL A 61 -12.85 -7.61 9.80
CA VAL A 61 -12.00 -8.28 10.80
C VAL A 61 -12.80 -9.23 11.66
N LYS A 62 -13.92 -8.76 12.22
CA LYS A 62 -14.78 -9.57 13.09
C LYS A 62 -15.59 -10.57 12.28
N HIS A 63 -16.15 -10.16 11.14
CA HIS A 63 -17.00 -11.00 10.31
C HIS A 63 -16.29 -12.27 9.85
N PHE A 64 -15.04 -12.15 9.38
CA PHE A 64 -14.24 -13.28 8.91
C PHE A 64 -13.30 -13.85 9.98
N GLY A 65 -13.22 -13.28 11.19
CA GLY A 65 -12.30 -13.71 12.23
C GLY A 65 -10.84 -13.57 11.79
N LEU A 66 -10.48 -12.42 11.21
CA LEU A 66 -9.13 -12.19 10.70
C LEU A 66 -8.10 -12.15 11.84
N THR A 67 -7.00 -12.87 11.65
CA THR A 67 -5.90 -12.92 12.60
C THR A 67 -5.03 -11.64 12.49
N PRO A 68 -4.24 -11.30 13.51
CA PRO A 68 -3.27 -10.21 13.42
C PRO A 68 -2.32 -10.35 12.24
N LYS A 69 -1.95 -11.58 11.86
CA LYS A 69 -1.07 -11.87 10.74
C LYS A 69 -1.72 -11.53 9.39
N GLU A 70 -3.01 -11.85 9.21
CA GLU A 70 -3.77 -11.50 8.02
C GLU A 70 -4.01 -9.98 7.92
N ILE A 71 -4.20 -9.30 9.04
CA ILE A 71 -4.28 -7.83 9.08
C ILE A 71 -2.91 -7.23 8.73
N ALA A 72 -1.83 -7.74 9.30
CA ALA A 72 -0.48 -7.24 9.05
C ALA A 72 -0.09 -7.37 7.56
N VAL A 73 -0.38 -8.51 6.91
CA VAL A 73 -0.08 -8.70 5.49
C VAL A 73 -0.88 -7.76 4.59
N THR A 74 -2.08 -7.32 5.04
CA THR A 74 -2.88 -6.30 4.33
C THR A 74 -2.18 -4.94 4.32
N CYS A 75 -1.46 -4.61 5.38
CA CYS A 75 -0.72 -3.35 5.53
C CYS A 75 0.65 -3.37 4.83
N ALA A 76 1.11 -4.52 4.35
CA ALA A 76 2.48 -4.72 3.92
C ALA A 76 2.68 -4.70 2.39
N SER A 77 3.90 -4.40 1.97
CA SER A 77 4.47 -4.86 0.71
C SER A 77 5.35 -6.07 1.04
N HIS A 78 4.72 -7.24 1.13
CA HIS A 78 5.40 -8.43 1.58
C HIS A 78 6.39 -8.98 0.53
N SER A 79 7.35 -9.79 0.97
CA SER A 79 8.40 -10.30 0.10
C SER A 79 7.99 -11.51 -0.75
N GLY A 80 6.82 -12.07 -0.54
CA GLY A 80 6.38 -13.29 -1.23
C GLY A 80 7.07 -14.56 -0.70
N SER A 81 7.55 -14.56 0.55
CA SER A 81 8.09 -15.76 1.22
C SER A 81 7.00 -16.84 1.38
N PRO A 82 7.36 -18.09 1.64
CA PRO A 82 6.38 -19.17 1.84
C PRO A 82 5.33 -18.83 2.89
N ASP A 83 5.74 -18.16 3.96
CA ASP A 83 4.84 -17.71 5.03
C ASP A 83 3.84 -16.63 4.57
N HIS A 84 4.28 -15.69 3.75
CA HIS A 84 3.39 -14.70 3.16
C HIS A 84 2.38 -15.35 2.20
N VAL A 85 2.86 -16.23 1.32
CA VAL A 85 2.01 -16.97 0.37
C VAL A 85 0.96 -17.81 1.09
N ALA A 86 1.36 -18.55 2.13
CA ALA A 86 0.45 -19.34 2.95
C ALA A 86 -0.58 -18.46 3.68
N THR A 87 -0.15 -17.32 4.22
CA THR A 87 -1.02 -16.37 4.91
C THR A 87 -2.08 -15.79 3.98
N VAL A 88 -1.68 -15.33 2.79
CA VAL A 88 -2.62 -14.78 1.79
C VAL A 88 -3.56 -15.87 1.27
N GLY A 89 -3.05 -17.09 1.01
CA GLY A 89 -3.88 -18.22 0.58
C GLY A 89 -4.92 -18.61 1.64
N SER A 90 -4.52 -18.66 2.91
CA SER A 90 -5.43 -18.91 4.04
C SER A 90 -6.47 -17.79 4.17
N TYR A 91 -6.04 -16.54 4.01
CA TYR A 91 -6.92 -15.38 4.06
C TYR A 91 -8.01 -15.46 2.99
N LEU A 92 -7.64 -15.66 1.72
CA LEU A 92 -8.60 -15.78 0.62
C LEU A 92 -9.58 -16.93 0.85
N LYS A 93 -9.09 -18.11 1.26
CA LYS A 93 -9.94 -19.25 1.61
C LYS A 93 -10.95 -18.90 2.71
N LYS A 94 -10.52 -18.16 3.73
CA LYS A 94 -11.38 -17.74 4.86
C LYS A 94 -12.53 -16.83 4.41
N ILE A 95 -12.28 -15.95 3.41
CA ILE A 95 -13.32 -15.09 2.85
C ILE A 95 -14.12 -15.75 1.69
N GLY A 96 -13.87 -17.04 1.41
CA GLY A 96 -14.59 -17.80 0.39
C GLY A 96 -14.19 -17.48 -1.05
N LEU A 97 -12.97 -16.95 -1.26
CA LEU A 97 -12.44 -16.58 -2.57
C LEU A 97 -11.13 -17.32 -2.88
N GLY A 98 -10.77 -17.39 -4.14
CA GLY A 98 -9.50 -17.93 -4.62
C GLY A 98 -8.53 -16.85 -5.14
N PRO A 99 -7.29 -17.24 -5.48
CA PRO A 99 -6.28 -16.33 -6.03
C PRO A 99 -6.70 -15.64 -7.34
N GLU A 100 -7.60 -16.22 -8.10
CA GLU A 100 -8.14 -15.69 -9.37
C GLU A 100 -8.97 -14.41 -9.20
N TYR A 101 -9.28 -14.03 -7.97
CA TYR A 101 -9.92 -12.74 -7.64
C TYR A 101 -8.91 -11.62 -7.44
N LEU A 102 -7.61 -11.93 -7.31
CA LEU A 102 -6.57 -10.92 -7.10
C LEU A 102 -6.25 -10.18 -8.40
N ALA A 103 -6.53 -8.89 -8.47
CA ALA A 103 -6.23 -8.03 -9.62
C ALA A 103 -4.79 -7.48 -9.64
N CYS A 104 -3.96 -7.85 -8.66
CA CYS A 104 -2.60 -7.28 -8.51
C CYS A 104 -1.55 -7.81 -9.48
N GLY A 105 -1.90 -8.80 -10.30
CA GLY A 105 -0.94 -9.49 -11.15
C GLY A 105 -0.02 -10.44 -10.35
N ALA A 106 0.82 -11.17 -11.08
CA ALA A 106 1.86 -12.04 -10.53
C ALA A 106 3.24 -11.49 -10.88
N HIS A 107 4.19 -11.64 -9.98
CA HIS A 107 5.59 -11.34 -10.23
C HIS A 107 6.48 -12.22 -9.36
N LEU A 108 7.75 -12.35 -9.72
CA LEU A 108 8.72 -13.07 -8.89
C LEU A 108 8.76 -12.48 -7.47
N PRO A 109 8.79 -13.33 -6.43
CA PRO A 109 8.90 -12.86 -5.05
C PRO A 109 10.19 -12.07 -4.83
N PHE A 110 10.15 -11.10 -3.92
CA PHE A 110 11.35 -10.39 -3.45
C PHE A 110 12.16 -11.21 -2.46
N ASP A 111 11.56 -12.24 -1.88
CA ASP A 111 12.26 -13.25 -1.09
C ASP A 111 13.20 -14.04 -1.99
N LYS A 112 14.51 -13.95 -1.71
CA LYS A 112 15.54 -14.52 -2.57
C LYS A 112 15.44 -16.02 -2.68
N GLU A 113 15.19 -16.70 -1.57
CA GLU A 113 15.10 -18.18 -1.53
C GLU A 113 13.91 -18.66 -2.36
N SER A 114 12.73 -18.05 -2.17
CA SER A 114 11.53 -18.34 -2.94
C SER A 114 11.73 -18.07 -4.43
N MET A 115 12.40 -16.95 -4.75
CA MET A 115 12.70 -16.60 -6.16
C MET A 115 13.60 -17.63 -6.80
N TRP A 116 14.66 -18.06 -6.12
CA TRP A 116 15.58 -19.09 -6.61
C TRP A 116 14.90 -20.43 -6.76
N LEU A 117 14.08 -20.83 -5.78
CA LEU A 117 13.34 -22.10 -5.84
C LEU A 117 12.39 -22.14 -7.05
N LEU A 118 11.63 -21.07 -7.30
CA LEU A 118 10.76 -21.00 -8.48
C LEU A 118 11.57 -21.14 -9.78
N LYS A 119 12.72 -20.47 -9.89
CA LYS A 119 13.60 -20.56 -11.06
C LYS A 119 14.18 -21.98 -11.26
N GLU A 120 14.67 -22.59 -10.21
CA GLU A 120 15.23 -23.96 -10.26
C GLU A 120 14.17 -25.00 -10.63
N THR A 121 12.97 -24.86 -10.07
CA THR A 121 11.85 -25.78 -10.35
C THR A 121 11.07 -25.40 -11.62
N ARG A 122 11.45 -24.32 -12.32
CA ARG A 122 10.78 -23.79 -13.51
C ARG A 122 9.29 -23.55 -13.27
N GLN A 123 8.94 -23.12 -12.06
CA GLN A 123 7.56 -22.75 -11.71
C GLN A 123 7.35 -21.25 -11.91
N GLU A 124 6.18 -20.90 -12.45
CA GLU A 124 5.79 -19.50 -12.58
C GLU A 124 5.27 -18.96 -11.24
N PRO A 125 5.53 -17.67 -10.93
CA PRO A 125 4.93 -17.04 -9.77
C PRO A 125 3.42 -16.95 -9.92
N THR A 126 2.71 -17.15 -8.83
CA THR A 126 1.26 -16.97 -8.77
C THR A 126 0.89 -15.58 -8.25
N PHE A 127 -0.39 -15.20 -8.32
CA PHE A 127 -0.90 -13.95 -7.74
C PHE A 127 -0.58 -13.82 -6.24
N LEU A 128 -0.44 -14.95 -5.51
CA LEU A 128 -0.09 -14.93 -4.09
C LEU A 128 1.32 -14.39 -3.83
N HIS A 129 2.24 -14.51 -4.79
CA HIS A 129 3.62 -14.00 -4.67
C HIS A 129 3.69 -12.49 -4.86
N SER A 130 2.64 -11.87 -5.43
CA SER A 130 2.59 -10.41 -5.56
C SER A 130 2.70 -9.73 -4.20
N ASN A 131 3.60 -8.76 -4.08
CA ASN A 131 3.79 -7.98 -2.85
C ASN A 131 2.57 -7.16 -2.43
N CYS A 132 1.55 -7.09 -3.27
CA CYS A 132 0.29 -6.41 -3.00
C CYS A 132 -0.86 -7.38 -2.67
N SER A 133 -0.67 -8.70 -2.79
CA SER A 133 -1.75 -9.68 -2.66
C SER A 133 -2.47 -9.62 -1.29
N GLY A 134 -1.74 -9.33 -0.21
CA GLY A 134 -2.33 -9.11 1.11
C GLY A 134 -3.27 -7.91 1.15
N LYS A 135 -2.85 -6.76 0.60
CA LYS A 135 -3.70 -5.56 0.48
C LYS A 135 -4.97 -5.86 -0.34
N HIS A 136 -4.82 -6.57 -1.43
CA HIS A 136 -5.94 -6.95 -2.31
C HIS A 136 -6.91 -7.90 -1.58
N SER A 137 -6.41 -8.86 -0.81
CA SER A 137 -7.24 -9.71 0.04
C SER A 137 -8.06 -8.90 1.05
N GLY A 138 -7.46 -7.85 1.63
CA GLY A 138 -8.17 -6.94 2.53
C GLY A 138 -9.29 -6.16 1.84
N MET A 139 -9.05 -5.65 0.63
CA MET A 139 -10.08 -4.97 -0.17
C MET A 139 -11.21 -5.93 -0.56
N LEU A 140 -10.90 -7.17 -0.92
CA LEU A 140 -11.89 -8.21 -1.21
C LEU A 140 -12.73 -8.54 0.03
N ALA A 141 -12.10 -8.71 1.19
CA ALA A 141 -12.83 -8.95 2.44
C ALA A 141 -13.78 -7.80 2.77
N ALA A 142 -13.33 -6.55 2.61
CA ALA A 142 -14.18 -5.38 2.80
C ALA A 142 -15.34 -5.33 1.80
N ALA A 143 -15.09 -5.59 0.51
CA ALA A 143 -16.12 -5.64 -0.51
C ALA A 143 -17.20 -6.67 -0.18
N MET A 144 -16.79 -7.88 0.23
CA MET A 144 -17.73 -8.96 0.62
C MET A 144 -18.61 -8.53 1.81
N THR A 145 -18.04 -7.89 2.84
CA THR A 145 -18.86 -7.43 3.99
C THR A 145 -19.77 -6.25 3.65
N MET A 146 -19.42 -5.47 2.61
CA MET A 146 -20.29 -4.40 2.08
C MET A 146 -21.42 -4.96 1.18
N GLY A 147 -21.45 -6.26 0.90
CA GLY A 147 -22.37 -6.86 -0.08
C GLY A 147 -22.06 -6.44 -1.53
N ALA A 148 -20.86 -5.92 -1.78
CA ALA A 148 -20.42 -5.53 -3.11
C ALA A 148 -19.82 -6.73 -3.87
N THR A 149 -19.83 -6.67 -5.20
CA THR A 149 -19.21 -7.71 -6.02
C THR A 149 -17.70 -7.80 -5.76
N PRO A 150 -17.10 -8.99 -5.64
CA PRO A 150 -15.66 -9.12 -5.53
C PRO A 150 -14.92 -8.91 -6.87
N ARG A 151 -15.62 -8.81 -7.99
CA ARG A 151 -15.02 -8.48 -9.29
C ARG A 151 -15.05 -6.97 -9.51
N GLY A 152 -13.98 -6.41 -10.09
CA GLY A 152 -13.87 -4.99 -10.35
C GLY A 152 -13.58 -4.14 -9.09
N TYR A 153 -13.25 -4.78 -7.97
CA TYR A 153 -12.94 -4.05 -6.72
C TYR A 153 -11.74 -3.11 -6.84
N GLU A 154 -10.93 -3.28 -7.86
CA GLU A 154 -9.79 -2.41 -8.17
C GLU A 154 -10.21 -1.11 -8.87
N GLN A 155 -11.41 -1.04 -9.42
CA GLN A 155 -11.90 0.13 -10.16
C GLN A 155 -12.20 1.30 -9.22
N PRO A 156 -11.84 2.55 -9.59
CA PRO A 156 -12.01 3.70 -8.71
C PRO A 156 -13.44 3.96 -8.23
N ASP A 157 -14.44 3.60 -9.02
CA ASP A 157 -15.87 3.77 -8.73
C ASP A 157 -16.46 2.64 -7.86
N HIS A 158 -15.71 1.55 -7.64
CA HIS A 158 -16.16 0.45 -6.80
C HIS A 158 -16.33 0.91 -5.34
N PRO A 159 -17.36 0.42 -4.60
CA PRO A 159 -17.65 0.84 -3.23
C PRO A 159 -16.45 0.77 -2.28
N VAL A 160 -15.60 -0.27 -2.36
CA VAL A 160 -14.42 -0.37 -1.51
C VAL A 160 -13.37 0.69 -1.83
N GLN A 161 -13.22 1.10 -3.10
CA GLN A 161 -12.30 2.17 -3.44
C GLN A 161 -12.87 3.54 -3.05
N GLN A 162 -14.17 3.74 -3.18
CA GLN A 162 -14.83 4.95 -2.68
C GLN A 162 -14.65 5.09 -1.16
N LEU A 163 -14.72 3.97 -0.41
CA LEU A 163 -14.41 3.97 1.03
C LEU A 163 -12.93 4.29 1.29
N ASN A 164 -12.00 3.76 0.49
CA ASN A 164 -10.59 4.13 0.57
C ASN A 164 -10.37 5.63 0.33
N PHE A 165 -11.01 6.22 -0.69
CA PHE A 165 -10.96 7.65 -0.95
C PHE A 165 -11.51 8.46 0.23
N GLN A 166 -12.63 8.03 0.82
CA GLN A 166 -13.19 8.68 1.99
C GLN A 166 -12.23 8.61 3.18
N THR A 167 -11.68 7.43 3.45
CA THR A 167 -10.67 7.22 4.51
C THR A 167 -9.49 8.15 4.35
N MET A 168 -8.97 8.27 3.12
CA MET A 168 -7.85 9.15 2.85
C MET A 168 -8.21 10.64 3.02
N ARG A 169 -9.42 11.05 2.65
CA ARG A 169 -9.93 12.42 2.92
C ARG A 169 -10.02 12.70 4.41
N ASP A 170 -10.64 11.79 5.16
CA ASP A 170 -10.87 11.96 6.59
C ASP A 170 -9.55 12.03 7.38
N LEU A 171 -8.58 11.19 7.02
CA LEU A 171 -7.28 11.14 7.68
C LEU A 171 -6.37 12.32 7.31
N SER A 172 -6.50 12.85 6.10
CA SER A 172 -5.64 13.91 5.60
C SER A 172 -6.26 15.32 5.68
N GLY A 173 -7.54 15.40 5.95
CA GLY A 173 -8.31 16.67 5.93
C GLY A 173 -8.51 17.27 4.54
N ALA A 174 -8.01 16.63 3.49
CA ALA A 174 -8.08 17.15 2.13
C ALA A 174 -9.41 16.82 1.45
N GLN A 175 -10.04 17.81 0.84
CA GLN A 175 -11.29 17.62 0.10
C GLN A 175 -11.08 16.78 -1.17
N ASN A 176 -9.99 17.03 -1.90
CA ASN A 176 -9.64 16.33 -3.12
C ASN A 176 -8.32 15.59 -2.94
N ILE A 177 -8.30 14.32 -3.33
CA ILE A 177 -7.12 13.48 -3.35
C ILE A 177 -6.84 13.06 -4.78
N PRO A 178 -5.86 13.69 -5.44
CA PRO A 178 -5.42 13.22 -6.75
C PRO A 178 -4.90 11.78 -6.65
N TYR A 179 -5.12 11.02 -7.71
CA TYR A 179 -4.65 9.65 -7.80
C TYR A 179 -4.23 9.28 -9.21
N GLY A 180 -3.42 8.25 -9.32
CA GLY A 180 -3.19 7.49 -10.54
C GLY A 180 -3.57 6.03 -10.31
N ILE A 181 -3.37 5.18 -11.31
CA ILE A 181 -3.52 3.74 -11.14
C ILE A 181 -2.13 3.14 -10.90
N ASP A 182 -1.99 2.38 -9.82
CA ASP A 182 -0.73 1.71 -9.49
C ASP A 182 -0.49 0.48 -10.39
N GLY A 183 0.74 -0.01 -10.44
CA GLY A 183 1.08 -1.24 -11.14
C GLY A 183 0.33 -2.48 -10.66
N CYS A 184 -0.29 -2.42 -9.48
CA CYS A 184 -1.19 -3.44 -8.96
C CYS A 184 -2.69 -3.17 -9.25
N SER A 185 -3.00 -2.27 -10.18
CA SER A 185 -4.33 -1.98 -10.72
C SER A 185 -5.28 -1.16 -9.81
N VAL A 186 -4.89 -0.78 -8.58
CA VAL A 186 -5.73 0.02 -7.69
C VAL A 186 -5.30 1.48 -7.65
N PRO A 187 -6.16 2.41 -7.19
CA PRO A 187 -5.80 3.82 -6.99
C PRO A 187 -4.57 4.01 -6.10
N ALA A 188 -3.62 4.79 -6.60
CA ALA A 188 -2.42 5.24 -5.89
C ALA A 188 -2.57 6.72 -5.57
N PHE A 189 -2.76 7.04 -4.30
CA PHE A 189 -3.04 8.39 -3.83
C PHE A 189 -1.82 9.30 -3.92
N VAL A 190 -2.06 10.58 -4.25
CA VAL A 190 -1.03 11.62 -4.27
C VAL A 190 -1.23 12.54 -3.08
N ARG A 191 -0.16 12.80 -2.33
CA ARG A 191 -0.17 13.76 -1.22
C ARG A 191 1.09 14.62 -1.24
N ARG A 192 0.99 15.82 -0.67
CA ARG A 192 2.17 16.66 -0.41
C ARG A 192 2.95 16.09 0.78
N LEU A 193 4.25 16.26 0.78
CA LEU A 193 5.12 15.89 1.90
C LEU A 193 4.69 16.59 3.18
N LEU A 194 4.41 17.88 3.08
CA LEU A 194 3.76 18.66 4.11
C LEU A 194 2.47 19.20 3.53
N GLY A 195 1.34 18.98 4.19
CA GLY A 195 0.06 19.59 3.83
C GLY A 195 0.12 21.11 4.00
N ALA A 196 -0.84 21.86 3.43
CA ALA A 196 -0.98 23.29 3.73
C ALA A 196 -1.07 23.49 5.25
N PRO A 197 -0.67 24.68 5.80
CA PRO A 197 -0.55 24.90 7.26
C PRO A 197 -1.81 24.62 8.09
N ARG A 198 -2.96 24.46 7.43
CA ARG A 198 -4.24 24.02 8.04
C ARG A 198 -4.62 22.57 7.70
N GLU A 199 -3.86 21.91 6.84
CA GLU A 199 -4.06 20.53 6.40
C GLU A 199 -2.86 19.69 6.83
N VAL A 200 -2.58 19.73 8.11
CA VAL A 200 -1.58 18.85 8.68
C VAL A 200 -2.11 17.44 8.60
N GLU A 201 -1.39 16.59 7.95
CA GLU A 201 -1.73 15.20 7.82
C GLU A 201 -1.35 14.47 9.11
N PRO A 202 -2.30 14.20 10.02
CA PRO A 202 -1.97 13.69 11.37
C PRO A 202 -1.22 12.35 11.33
N TRP A 203 -1.37 11.62 10.24
CA TRP A 203 -0.75 10.31 10.07
C TRP A 203 0.72 10.36 9.64
N LEU A 204 1.18 11.46 8.99
CA LEU A 204 2.61 11.68 8.72
C LEU A 204 3.41 12.01 9.97
N VAL A 205 2.71 12.35 11.06
CA VAL A 205 3.29 12.87 12.29
C VAL A 205 3.06 11.93 13.48
N ARG A 206 2.19 10.91 13.31
CA ARG A 206 1.84 9.96 14.38
C ARG A 206 2.60 8.63 14.23
N THR A 207 3.91 8.68 14.05
CA THR A 207 4.79 7.51 14.23
C THR A 207 5.45 7.57 15.58
#